data_1e5ecb79a8eb8f3a7ae671c777dff13e
#
_entry.id   1e5ecb79a8eb8f3a7ae671c777dff13e
#
_cell.length_a   1.000
_cell.length_b   1.000
_cell.length_c   1.000
_cell.angle_alpha   90.00
_cell.angle_beta   90.00
_cell.angle_gamma   90.00
#
_symmetry.space_group_name_H-M   'P 1'
#
loop_
_entity.id
_entity.type
_entity.pdbx_description
1 polymer ?
#
loop_
_entity_poly.entity_id
_entity_poly.type
_entity_poly.pdbx_seq_one_letter_code
_entity_poly.pdbx_strand_id
1 'polypeptide(L)'
;MYNNDLIQVLWVEDDPGVTETYPLKAESFGLELVPYPCWDDAKVALEKEYDRWAAIILDAKCKFHRDSADNAIVFLREALDDISTICEKKGRIIPWYILTGGSETDVSDSINDKRLKWDSEWTEKQHKKFYSKNIDNESLYERIKTHAQKSHRFQIREMYRDAFDQLSSLKSEEICEDITTILEAMHYPKEYKDFTPRLYYNPLRKALECVFRTLKDFGVIPDLFFADDRVNINQCFMYLIGNEAKNVGVKCCERIAPYHIQNMMSLIVNLGNTNSHSKLSELEIQTAENKILKDGMNSRYLVYSMTLQLCEIVFWMNRYIIDNPNKEDNLKKCIPLENYEKAKKKEVLDDCEVVGLLEEHEGICHLGTKFSVLLKHKEWLGKKIRIINYVDNTSVKTKQYPYFVREQDFELIEEPENGSK
;
A
#
# COMPACT_ATOMS: atom_id res chain seq x y z
N MET A 1 -0.21 4.82 24.09
CA MET A 1 -1.12 5.75 23.41
C MET A 1 -0.26 6.93 23.01
N TYR A 2 0.10 7.06 21.74
CA TYR A 2 0.79 8.26 21.28
C TYR A 2 -0.26 9.38 21.23
N ASN A 3 0.09 10.54 21.79
CA ASN A 3 -0.77 11.71 21.77
C ASN A 3 -0.70 12.25 20.31
N ASN A 4 -1.65 11.88 19.46
CA ASN A 4 -1.64 12.18 18.01
C ASN A 4 -1.75 13.68 17.68
N ASP A 5 -1.84 14.54 18.71
CA ASP A 5 -1.99 15.98 18.54
C ASP A 5 -0.67 16.76 18.53
N LEU A 6 0.46 16.10 18.82
CA LEU A 6 1.75 16.75 18.96
C LEU A 6 2.64 16.54 17.71
N ILE A 7 3.36 17.61 17.33
CA ILE A 7 4.36 17.58 16.26
C ILE A 7 5.55 16.74 16.71
N GLN A 8 5.82 15.64 16.02
CA GLN A 8 6.85 14.67 16.39
C GLN A 8 8.26 15.17 16.01
N VAL A 9 9.15 15.19 16.98
CA VAL A 9 10.53 15.62 16.82
C VAL A 9 11.47 14.49 17.26
N LEU A 10 12.31 14.02 16.35
CA LEU A 10 13.36 13.05 16.67
C LEU A 10 14.45 13.78 17.44
N TRP A 11 14.81 13.28 18.63
CA TRP A 11 15.73 13.94 19.52
C TRP A 11 16.84 12.99 19.99
N VAL A 12 18.10 13.31 19.67
CA VAL A 12 19.27 12.54 20.09
C VAL A 12 19.85 13.18 21.35
N GLU A 13 19.72 12.50 22.48
CA GLU A 13 20.08 12.98 23.81
C GLU A 13 20.35 11.81 24.75
N ASP A 14 21.49 11.76 25.40
CA ASP A 14 21.88 10.66 26.30
C ASP A 14 21.83 11.03 27.79
N ASP A 15 21.54 12.29 28.15
CA ASP A 15 21.40 12.72 29.55
C ASP A 15 19.98 12.43 30.08
N PRO A 16 19.82 11.48 31.06
CA PRO A 16 18.53 11.16 31.63
C PRO A 16 17.81 12.35 32.27
N GLY A 17 18.56 13.26 32.91
CA GLY A 17 17.97 14.42 33.55
C GLY A 17 17.36 15.42 32.58
N VAL A 18 17.90 15.49 31.37
CA VAL A 18 17.41 16.31 30.27
C VAL A 18 16.20 15.64 29.62
N THR A 19 16.28 14.34 29.37
CA THR A 19 15.20 13.57 28.72
C THR A 19 13.95 13.46 29.59
N GLU A 20 14.04 13.58 30.90
CA GLU A 20 12.87 13.60 31.80
C GLU A 20 12.16 14.97 31.83
N THR A 21 12.88 16.07 31.66
CA THR A 21 12.35 17.41 31.92
C THR A 21 11.94 18.17 30.66
N TYR A 22 12.66 18.04 29.56
CA TYR A 22 12.44 18.81 28.34
C TYR A 22 11.17 18.44 27.58
N PRO A 23 10.74 17.16 27.53
CA PRO A 23 9.48 16.80 26.86
C PRO A 23 8.27 17.53 27.41
N LEU A 24 8.15 17.64 28.73
CA LEU A 24 7.05 18.35 29.38
C LEU A 24 6.94 19.83 28.95
N LYS A 25 8.10 20.45 28.76
CA LYS A 25 8.16 21.84 28.28
C LYS A 25 7.81 21.94 26.81
N ALA A 26 8.31 21.02 25.99
CA ALA A 26 8.03 20.97 24.55
C ALA A 26 6.55 20.71 24.25
N GLU A 27 5.86 19.89 25.04
CA GLU A 27 4.42 19.65 24.94
C GLU A 27 3.60 20.93 25.03
N SER A 28 4.01 21.89 25.87
CA SER A 28 3.33 23.19 25.99
C SER A 28 3.41 24.02 24.69
N PHE A 29 4.35 23.70 23.81
CA PHE A 29 4.50 24.27 22.46
C PHE A 29 3.83 23.42 21.36
N GLY A 30 3.24 22.28 21.71
CA GLY A 30 2.62 21.35 20.78
C GLY A 30 3.63 20.40 20.12
N LEU A 31 4.78 20.15 20.77
CA LEU A 31 5.82 19.24 20.26
C LEU A 31 5.95 18.03 21.17
N GLU A 32 6.18 16.86 20.57
CA GLU A 32 6.59 15.65 21.26
C GLU A 32 8.07 15.36 20.93
N LEU A 33 8.94 15.52 21.91
CA LEU A 33 10.34 15.13 21.79
C LEU A 33 10.48 13.64 22.05
N VAL A 34 10.87 12.87 21.02
CA VAL A 34 11.10 11.44 21.15
C VAL A 34 12.61 11.19 21.33
N PRO A 35 13.08 10.88 22.55
CA PRO A 35 14.51 10.78 22.84
C PRO A 35 15.10 9.46 22.36
N TYR A 36 16.31 9.56 21.80
CA TYR A 36 17.16 8.43 21.45
C TYR A 36 18.55 8.63 22.09
N PRO A 37 19.07 7.63 22.82
CA PRO A 37 20.30 7.77 23.58
C PRO A 37 21.58 7.78 22.73
N CYS A 38 21.46 7.48 21.44
CA CYS A 38 22.59 7.50 20.49
C CYS A 38 22.07 7.67 19.06
N TRP A 39 22.98 7.99 18.12
CA TRP A 39 22.61 8.19 16.73
C TRP A 39 22.15 6.92 16.03
N ASP A 40 22.76 5.77 16.28
CA ASP A 40 22.36 4.52 15.63
C ASP A 40 20.88 4.21 15.84
N ASP A 41 20.40 4.33 17.07
CA ASP A 41 18.98 4.10 17.39
C ASP A 41 18.09 5.13 16.70
N ALA A 42 18.50 6.39 16.71
CA ALA A 42 17.79 7.48 16.05
C ALA A 42 17.75 7.31 14.52
N LYS A 43 18.86 6.86 13.93
CA LYS A 43 18.97 6.59 12.48
C LYS A 43 18.01 5.51 12.03
N VAL A 44 17.93 4.40 12.78
CA VAL A 44 16.97 3.32 12.49
C VAL A 44 15.54 3.85 12.54
N ALA A 45 15.18 4.65 13.53
CA ALA A 45 13.87 5.28 13.65
C ALA A 45 13.61 6.27 12.51
N LEU A 46 14.61 7.07 12.14
CA LEU A 46 14.54 8.02 11.04
C LEU A 46 14.27 7.32 9.70
N GLU A 47 15.00 6.26 9.39
CA GLU A 47 14.83 5.53 8.14
C GLU A 47 13.49 4.80 8.05
N LYS A 48 13.04 4.22 9.17
CA LYS A 48 11.81 3.44 9.27
C LYS A 48 10.55 4.29 9.24
N GLU A 49 10.56 5.42 9.96
CA GLU A 49 9.40 6.27 10.19
C GLU A 49 9.64 7.70 9.68
N TYR A 50 10.29 7.84 8.52
CA TYR A 50 10.81 9.10 7.98
C TYR A 50 9.78 10.24 7.99
N ASP A 51 8.57 9.94 7.58
CA ASP A 51 7.50 10.94 7.43
C ASP A 51 6.85 11.38 8.74
N ARG A 52 7.10 10.63 9.81
CA ARG A 52 6.67 10.98 11.16
C ARG A 52 7.36 12.24 11.67
N TRP A 53 8.61 12.48 11.27
CA TRP A 53 9.47 13.49 11.90
C TRP A 53 9.33 14.85 11.24
N ALA A 54 8.96 15.87 12.03
CA ALA A 54 8.91 17.25 11.59
C ALA A 54 10.27 17.96 11.71
N ALA A 55 11.12 17.51 12.63
CA ALA A 55 12.46 18.04 12.84
C ALA A 55 13.36 17.00 13.54
N ILE A 56 14.66 17.23 13.50
CA ILE A 56 15.67 16.47 14.23
C ILE A 56 16.39 17.43 15.17
N ILE A 57 16.52 17.09 16.45
CA ILE A 57 17.35 17.78 17.42
C ILE A 57 18.53 16.88 17.79
N LEU A 58 19.75 17.40 17.71
CA LEU A 58 20.97 16.70 18.06
C LEU A 58 21.61 17.38 19.29
N ASP A 59 21.91 16.64 20.35
CA ASP A 59 22.84 17.15 21.34
C ASP A 59 24.27 17.09 20.76
N ALA A 60 25.03 18.18 20.91
CA ALA A 60 26.40 18.27 20.38
C ALA A 60 27.36 17.26 21.01
N LYS A 61 27.05 16.72 22.17
CA LYS A 61 27.92 15.81 22.92
C LYS A 61 27.39 14.38 23.02
N CYS A 62 26.36 14.03 22.25
CA CYS A 62 25.81 12.70 22.27
C CYS A 62 26.76 11.66 21.64
N LYS A 63 26.41 10.40 21.80
CA LYS A 63 27.17 9.26 21.28
C LYS A 63 26.67 8.81 19.91
N PHE A 64 27.57 8.26 19.11
CA PHE A 64 27.18 7.58 17.86
C PHE A 64 26.59 6.22 18.17
N HIS A 65 27.30 5.39 18.96
CA HIS A 65 26.84 4.07 19.42
C HIS A 65 26.60 4.07 20.94
N ARG A 66 25.73 3.20 21.44
CA ARG A 66 25.43 3.11 22.89
C ARG A 66 26.63 2.94 23.77
N ASP A 67 27.62 2.14 23.35
CA ASP A 67 28.76 1.73 24.13
C ASP A 67 30.06 2.47 23.73
N SER A 68 29.99 3.46 22.85
CA SER A 68 31.17 4.18 22.40
C SER A 68 31.55 5.35 23.31
N ALA A 69 32.86 5.54 23.46
CA ALA A 69 33.43 6.73 24.07
C ALA A 69 33.79 7.78 23.01
N ASP A 70 32.89 7.96 22.00
CA ASP A 70 33.19 8.74 20.83
C ASP A 70 33.38 10.23 21.12
N ASN A 71 34.25 10.86 20.33
CA ASN A 71 34.47 12.30 20.38
C ASN A 71 33.22 13.00 19.79
N ALA A 72 32.61 13.92 20.52
CA ALA A 72 31.40 14.67 20.15
C ALA A 72 31.46 15.30 18.75
N ILE A 73 32.64 15.68 18.29
CA ILE A 73 32.89 16.28 16.96
C ILE A 73 32.61 15.27 15.84
N VAL A 74 33.06 14.02 16.01
CA VAL A 74 32.88 12.93 15.04
C VAL A 74 31.39 12.57 14.92
N PHE A 75 30.71 12.48 16.05
CA PHE A 75 29.29 12.20 16.10
C PHE A 75 28.48 13.16 15.24
N LEU A 76 28.57 14.47 15.46
CA LEU A 76 27.78 15.45 14.74
C LEU A 76 27.98 15.40 13.23
N ARG A 77 29.24 15.26 12.79
CA ARG A 77 29.59 15.20 11.39
C ARG A 77 28.98 14.00 10.71
N GLU A 78 29.11 12.82 11.30
CA GLU A 78 28.58 11.57 10.75
C GLU A 78 27.03 11.58 10.76
N ALA A 79 26.44 12.06 11.85
CA ALA A 79 24.97 12.19 11.94
C ALA A 79 24.40 13.12 10.85
N LEU A 80 25.08 14.26 10.59
CA LEU A 80 24.62 15.20 9.56
C LEU A 80 24.85 14.66 8.14
N ASP A 81 25.93 13.92 7.88
CA ASP A 81 26.17 13.24 6.60
C ASP A 81 25.09 12.16 6.35
N ASP A 82 24.72 11.40 7.37
CA ASP A 82 23.65 10.42 7.31
C ASP A 82 22.29 11.07 7.08
N ILE A 83 21.94 12.14 7.82
CA ILE A 83 20.68 12.89 7.62
C ILE A 83 20.60 13.39 6.19
N SER A 84 21.67 13.97 5.65
CA SER A 84 21.70 14.45 4.27
C SER A 84 21.43 13.32 3.28
N THR A 85 22.13 12.20 3.43
CA THR A 85 21.98 11.02 2.57
C THR A 85 20.57 10.44 2.63
N ILE A 86 19.97 10.36 3.83
CA ILE A 86 18.60 9.87 4.01
C ILE A 86 17.61 10.84 3.38
N CYS A 87 17.76 12.15 3.60
CA CYS A 87 16.90 13.19 3.00
C CYS A 87 16.93 13.14 1.47
N GLU A 88 18.12 13.02 0.86
CA GLU A 88 18.27 12.85 -0.59
C GLU A 88 17.54 11.61 -1.10
N LYS A 89 17.78 10.48 -0.45
CA LYS A 89 17.16 9.21 -0.82
C LYS A 89 15.63 9.22 -0.71
N LYS A 90 15.10 9.95 0.27
CA LYS A 90 13.65 10.06 0.53
C LYS A 90 12.98 11.23 -0.21
N GLY A 91 13.76 12.12 -0.84
CA GLY A 91 13.25 13.27 -1.61
C GLY A 91 12.55 14.36 -0.78
N ARG A 92 12.79 14.40 0.53
CA ARG A 92 12.24 15.41 1.45
C ARG A 92 13.33 15.85 2.42
N ILE A 93 13.41 17.15 2.72
CA ILE A 93 14.34 17.70 3.70
C ILE A 93 13.64 17.79 5.06
N ILE A 94 14.26 17.17 6.08
CA ILE A 94 13.85 17.35 7.47
C ILE A 94 14.81 18.38 8.10
N PRO A 95 14.31 19.48 8.67
CA PRO A 95 15.14 20.48 9.34
C PRO A 95 15.78 19.86 10.58
N TRP A 96 17.05 20.16 10.77
CA TRP A 96 17.80 19.72 11.95
C TRP A 96 18.37 20.90 12.74
N TYR A 97 18.51 20.72 14.04
CA TYR A 97 18.98 21.72 14.98
C TYR A 97 19.93 21.08 15.99
N ILE A 98 20.84 21.89 16.52
CA ILE A 98 21.76 21.46 17.57
C ILE A 98 21.35 22.15 18.87
N LEU A 99 21.10 21.37 19.92
CA LEU A 99 20.77 21.83 21.24
C LEU A 99 21.89 21.38 22.20
N THR A 100 22.71 22.32 22.68
CA THR A 100 23.92 22.00 23.45
C THR A 100 24.02 22.80 24.74
N GLY A 101 24.61 22.19 25.75
CA GLY A 101 25.04 22.90 26.99
C GLY A 101 26.41 23.56 26.87
N GLY A 102 27.12 23.36 25.74
CA GLY A 102 28.44 23.96 25.47
C GLY A 102 28.38 25.30 24.75
N SER A 103 29.56 25.90 24.51
CA SER A 103 29.67 27.14 23.74
C SER A 103 29.51 26.87 22.24
N GLU A 104 28.96 27.85 21.50
CA GLU A 104 28.82 27.79 20.04
C GLU A 104 30.17 27.64 19.33
N THR A 105 31.24 28.19 19.91
CA THR A 105 32.58 28.11 19.37
C THR A 105 33.16 26.69 19.34
N ASP A 106 32.84 25.85 20.32
CA ASP A 106 33.34 24.47 20.39
C ASP A 106 32.70 23.57 19.31
N VAL A 107 31.56 23.96 18.81
CA VAL A 107 30.80 23.20 17.83
C VAL A 107 30.93 23.78 16.41
N SER A 108 31.13 25.12 16.28
CA SER A 108 31.21 25.80 14.99
C SER A 108 32.47 25.40 14.18
N ASP A 109 33.62 25.15 14.86
CA ASP A 109 34.86 24.74 14.22
C ASP A 109 34.75 23.32 13.60
N SER A 110 33.86 22.50 14.16
CA SER A 110 33.62 21.15 13.68
C SER A 110 32.62 21.09 12.52
N ILE A 111 31.75 22.10 12.38
CA ILE A 111 30.67 22.14 11.38
C ILE A 111 30.98 23.06 10.19
N ASN A 112 32.15 23.72 10.17
CA ASN A 112 32.56 24.60 9.07
C ASN A 112 32.86 23.87 7.74
N ASP A 113 32.36 22.67 7.58
CA ASP A 113 32.40 21.91 6.33
C ASP A 113 31.40 22.54 5.31
N LYS A 114 31.95 22.97 4.17
CA LYS A 114 31.21 23.64 3.09
C LYS A 114 30.02 22.82 2.52
N ARG A 115 29.98 21.51 2.81
CA ARG A 115 28.91 20.58 2.45
C ARG A 115 27.59 20.85 3.22
N LEU A 116 27.67 21.59 4.34
CA LEU A 116 26.50 21.97 5.15
C LEU A 116 25.85 23.30 4.73
N LYS A 117 26.30 23.88 3.62
CA LYS A 117 25.62 25.04 2.98
C LYS A 117 24.39 24.59 2.16
N TRP A 118 23.55 23.78 2.74
CA TRP A 118 22.55 22.97 2.05
C TRP A 118 21.20 23.61 1.91
N ASP A 119 21.08 24.91 1.94
CA ASP A 119 19.79 25.52 1.74
C ASP A 119 19.87 26.78 0.88
N SER A 120 19.59 26.65 -0.42
CA SER A 120 19.38 27.79 -1.30
C SER A 120 18.14 28.62 -0.91
N GLU A 121 17.22 28.06 -0.12
CA GLU A 121 16.06 28.75 0.46
C GLU A 121 16.35 29.32 1.85
N TRP A 122 17.46 28.94 2.47
CA TRP A 122 17.85 29.34 3.83
C TRP A 122 18.88 30.46 3.75
N THR A 123 18.42 31.66 3.50
CA THR A 123 19.31 32.83 3.47
C THR A 123 19.91 33.10 4.85
N GLU A 124 21.22 33.42 4.87
CA GLU A 124 22.10 33.54 6.05
C GLU A 124 21.58 34.40 7.21
N LYS A 125 20.56 35.21 7.04
CA LYS A 125 20.06 36.17 8.04
C LYS A 125 18.98 35.62 9.00
N GLN A 126 18.46 34.42 8.79
CA GLN A 126 17.30 33.93 9.56
C GLN A 126 17.54 32.61 10.34
N HIS A 127 18.74 32.00 10.32
CA HIS A 127 18.83 30.61 10.72
C HIS A 127 19.93 30.33 11.75
N LYS A 128 19.56 30.57 13.02
CA LYS A 128 20.29 30.04 14.17
C LYS A 128 20.19 28.51 14.13
N LYS A 129 21.29 27.79 13.95
CA LYS A 129 21.33 26.31 13.98
C LYS A 129 21.64 25.79 15.38
N PHE A 130 22.31 26.60 16.19
CA PHE A 130 22.74 26.28 17.54
C PHE A 130 21.83 26.95 18.57
N TYR A 131 21.38 26.14 19.51
CA TYR A 131 20.54 26.53 20.61
C TYR A 131 21.19 26.09 21.92
N SER A 132 21.26 26.98 22.90
CA SER A 132 21.79 26.68 24.22
C SER A 132 20.73 26.06 25.10
N LYS A 133 21.06 24.89 25.71
CA LYS A 133 20.21 24.24 26.70
C LYS A 133 19.85 25.24 27.81
N ASN A 134 18.61 25.23 28.25
CA ASN A 134 18.00 26.11 29.25
C ASN A 134 17.80 27.60 28.85
N ILE A 135 18.46 28.10 27.83
CA ILE A 135 18.36 29.51 27.39
C ILE A 135 17.44 29.61 26.15
N ASP A 136 17.73 28.80 25.14
CA ASP A 136 17.11 28.94 23.81
C ASP A 136 16.01 27.91 23.52
N ASN A 137 15.64 27.06 24.49
CA ASN A 137 14.67 25.98 24.27
C ASN A 137 13.35 26.47 23.68
N GLU A 138 12.79 27.57 24.25
CA GLU A 138 11.51 28.10 23.77
C GLU A 138 11.60 28.62 22.34
N SER A 139 12.68 29.33 22.01
CA SER A 139 12.89 29.84 20.66
C SER A 139 13.09 28.73 19.64
N LEU A 140 13.73 27.60 20.04
CA LEU A 140 13.86 26.40 19.22
C LEU A 140 12.49 25.75 18.99
N TYR A 141 11.70 25.56 20.02
CA TYR A 141 10.38 24.94 19.93
C TYR A 141 9.41 25.75 19.06
N GLU A 142 9.34 27.07 19.27
CA GLU A 142 8.58 27.98 18.40
C GLU A 142 8.99 27.89 16.94
N ARG A 143 10.30 27.76 16.69
CA ARG A 143 10.83 27.66 15.35
C ARG A 143 10.45 26.34 14.69
N ILE A 144 10.61 25.21 15.39
CA ILE A 144 10.22 23.89 14.88
C ILE A 144 8.74 23.89 14.54
N LYS A 145 7.90 24.39 15.43
CA LYS A 145 6.46 24.53 15.21
C LYS A 145 6.13 25.33 13.96
N THR A 146 6.74 26.52 13.84
CA THR A 146 6.51 27.41 12.69
C THR A 146 6.95 26.74 11.38
N HIS A 147 8.05 26.01 11.40
CA HIS A 147 8.56 25.31 10.22
C HIS A 147 7.66 24.14 9.83
N ALA A 148 7.28 23.32 10.79
CA ALA A 148 6.37 22.20 10.58
C ALA A 148 5.02 22.69 10.01
N GLN A 149 4.47 23.77 10.55
CA GLN A 149 3.20 24.34 10.07
C GLN A 149 3.26 24.89 8.63
N LYS A 150 4.43 25.25 8.13
CA LYS A 150 4.64 25.67 6.74
C LYS A 150 4.82 24.50 5.78
N SER A 151 5.11 23.30 6.27
CA SER A 151 5.25 22.12 5.43
C SER A 151 3.88 21.72 4.86
N HIS A 152 3.74 21.60 3.53
CA HIS A 152 2.51 21.13 2.88
C HIS A 152 2.08 19.76 3.42
N ARG A 153 3.04 18.88 3.59
CA ARG A 153 2.83 17.54 4.10
C ARG A 153 2.25 17.52 5.52
N PHE A 154 2.79 18.36 6.40
CA PHE A 154 2.24 18.55 7.73
C PHE A 154 0.82 19.11 7.67
N GLN A 155 0.59 20.15 6.85
CA GLN A 155 -0.74 20.76 6.68
C GLN A 155 -1.76 19.75 6.16
N ILE A 156 -1.38 18.90 5.20
CA ILE A 156 -2.25 17.83 4.68
C ILE A 156 -2.58 16.82 5.78
N ARG A 157 -1.59 16.36 6.54
CA ARG A 157 -1.82 15.41 7.64
C ARG A 157 -2.71 15.99 8.73
N GLU A 158 -2.54 17.26 9.06
CA GLU A 158 -3.43 17.95 10.02
C GLU A 158 -4.84 18.14 9.47
N MET A 159 -4.97 18.54 8.20
CA MET A 159 -6.27 18.76 7.55
C MET A 159 -7.10 17.47 7.45
N TYR A 160 -6.43 16.33 7.26
CA TYR A 160 -7.04 15.01 7.11
C TYR A 160 -6.68 14.08 8.28
N ARG A 161 -6.46 14.65 9.49
CA ARG A 161 -6.04 13.90 10.67
C ARG A 161 -6.92 12.67 10.91
N ASP A 162 -8.24 12.86 10.91
CA ASP A 162 -9.19 11.77 11.13
C ASP A 162 -9.01 10.62 10.14
N ALA A 163 -8.76 10.94 8.87
CA ALA A 163 -8.52 9.93 7.84
C ALA A 163 -7.18 9.20 8.07
N PHE A 164 -6.10 9.90 8.41
CA PHE A 164 -4.80 9.28 8.67
C PHE A 164 -4.82 8.43 9.95
N ASP A 165 -5.54 8.85 10.99
CA ASP A 165 -5.75 8.05 12.19
C ASP A 165 -6.44 6.71 11.85
N GLN A 166 -7.45 6.74 10.99
CA GLN A 166 -8.14 5.55 10.51
C GLN A 166 -7.25 4.68 9.60
N LEU A 167 -6.50 5.28 8.68
CA LEU A 167 -5.58 4.60 7.77
C LEU A 167 -4.45 3.85 8.52
N SER A 168 -4.10 4.28 9.73
CA SER A 168 -3.09 3.60 10.57
C SER A 168 -3.44 2.14 10.84
N SER A 169 -4.72 1.78 10.83
CA SER A 169 -5.20 0.40 10.99
C SER A 169 -4.76 -0.53 9.87
N LEU A 170 -4.45 -0.01 8.69
CA LEU A 170 -3.94 -0.78 7.54
C LEU A 170 -2.48 -1.22 7.72
N LYS A 171 -1.76 -0.66 8.70
CA LYS A 171 -0.36 -0.98 9.03
C LYS A 171 0.61 -0.87 7.84
N SER A 172 0.34 0.07 6.93
CA SER A 172 1.13 0.32 5.73
C SER A 172 1.47 1.79 5.60
N GLU A 173 2.73 2.12 5.81
CA GLU A 173 3.24 3.47 5.65
C GLU A 173 3.27 3.89 4.16
N GLU A 174 3.58 2.96 3.25
CA GLU A 174 3.54 3.18 1.80
C GLU A 174 2.18 3.74 1.34
N ILE A 175 1.08 3.19 1.87
CA ILE A 175 -0.28 3.66 1.54
C ILE A 175 -0.52 5.08 2.09
N CYS A 176 -0.09 5.36 3.31
CA CYS A 176 -0.22 6.70 3.89
C CYS A 176 0.57 7.73 3.08
N GLU A 177 1.74 7.35 2.56
CA GLU A 177 2.57 8.19 1.71
C GLU A 177 1.90 8.49 0.37
N ASP A 178 1.40 7.46 -0.31
CA ASP A 178 0.68 7.62 -1.58
C ASP A 178 -0.54 8.54 -1.41
N ILE A 179 -1.32 8.34 -0.35
CA ILE A 179 -2.48 9.17 -0.03
C ILE A 179 -2.05 10.61 0.28
N THR A 180 -0.97 10.81 1.06
CA THR A 180 -0.43 12.13 1.35
C THR A 180 -0.07 12.85 0.05
N THR A 181 0.66 12.19 -0.85
CA THR A 181 1.08 12.77 -2.14
C THR A 181 -0.10 13.13 -3.05
N ILE A 182 -1.15 12.29 -3.08
CA ILE A 182 -2.37 12.59 -3.83
C ILE A 182 -3.08 13.82 -3.26
N LEU A 183 -3.19 13.92 -1.94
CA LEU A 183 -3.83 15.04 -1.27
C LEU A 183 -3.00 16.33 -1.41
N GLU A 184 -1.67 16.25 -1.36
CA GLU A 184 -0.79 17.39 -1.66
C GLU A 184 -1.03 17.89 -3.10
N ALA A 185 -1.07 16.98 -4.08
CA ALA A 185 -1.35 17.34 -5.47
C ALA A 185 -2.75 17.95 -5.67
N MET A 186 -3.71 17.57 -4.82
CA MET A 186 -5.06 18.14 -4.82
C MET A 186 -5.08 19.57 -4.28
N HIS A 187 -4.39 19.82 -3.16
CA HIS A 187 -4.41 21.11 -2.47
C HIS A 187 -3.40 22.10 -3.05
N TYR A 188 -2.26 21.61 -3.56
CA TYR A 188 -1.17 22.43 -4.11
C TYR A 188 -0.91 22.14 -5.60
N PRO A 189 -1.92 22.23 -6.49
CA PRO A 189 -1.81 21.78 -7.88
C PRO A 189 -0.77 22.56 -8.70
N LYS A 190 -0.37 23.75 -8.26
CA LYS A 190 0.66 24.56 -8.93
C LYS A 190 2.06 24.00 -8.72
N GLU A 191 2.31 23.33 -7.59
CA GLU A 191 3.58 22.72 -7.23
C GLU A 191 3.69 21.31 -7.79
N TYR A 192 2.55 20.60 -7.86
CA TYR A 192 2.44 19.24 -8.42
C TYR A 192 2.01 19.23 -9.89
N LYS A 193 2.66 20.05 -10.75
CA LYS A 193 2.33 20.13 -12.17
C LYS A 193 2.48 18.80 -12.90
N ASP A 194 3.51 18.04 -12.53
CA ASP A 194 3.88 16.76 -13.14
C ASP A 194 3.17 15.55 -12.50
N PHE A 195 2.22 15.81 -11.60
CA PHE A 195 1.41 14.75 -10.99
C PHE A 195 0.72 13.92 -12.06
N THR A 196 1.03 12.61 -12.07
CA THR A 196 0.54 11.66 -13.07
C THR A 196 -0.51 10.74 -12.44
N PRO A 197 -1.81 10.98 -12.61
CA PRO A 197 -2.89 10.23 -11.95
C PRO A 197 -2.80 8.71 -12.12
N ARG A 198 -2.36 8.25 -13.30
CA ARG A 198 -2.26 6.82 -13.64
C ARG A 198 -1.37 6.02 -12.71
N LEU A 199 -0.37 6.66 -12.08
CA LEU A 199 0.55 5.99 -11.16
C LEU A 199 -0.13 5.58 -9.85
N TYR A 200 -1.25 6.20 -9.48
CA TYR A 200 -1.88 6.03 -8.17
C TYR A 200 -3.07 5.05 -8.14
N TYR A 201 -3.52 4.54 -9.28
CA TYR A 201 -4.60 3.53 -9.27
C TYR A 201 -4.17 2.20 -8.65
N ASN A 202 -2.92 1.75 -8.92
CA ASN A 202 -2.38 0.55 -8.27
C ASN A 202 -2.16 0.72 -6.76
N PRO A 203 -1.57 1.82 -6.26
CA PRO A 203 -1.57 2.15 -4.84
C PRO A 203 -2.95 2.12 -4.17
N LEU A 204 -3.96 2.76 -4.76
CA LEU A 204 -5.33 2.73 -4.21
C LEU A 204 -5.92 1.31 -4.18
N ARG A 205 -5.61 0.49 -5.20
CA ARG A 205 -5.99 -0.93 -5.19
C ARG A 205 -5.27 -1.71 -4.10
N LYS A 206 -3.96 -1.52 -3.92
CA LYS A 206 -3.20 -2.12 -2.81
C LYS A 206 -3.79 -1.73 -1.46
N ALA A 207 -4.21 -0.48 -1.29
CA ALA A 207 -4.87 -0.04 -0.08
C ALA A 207 -6.20 -0.80 0.17
N LEU A 208 -6.99 -1.05 -0.87
CA LEU A 208 -8.20 -1.89 -0.77
C LEU A 208 -7.85 -3.35 -0.43
N GLU A 209 -6.74 -3.89 -0.95
CA GLU A 209 -6.23 -5.21 -0.53
C GLU A 209 -5.89 -5.24 0.96
N CYS A 210 -5.28 -4.18 1.49
CA CYS A 210 -5.01 -4.06 2.93
C CYS A 210 -6.29 -3.98 3.76
N VAL A 211 -7.34 -3.29 3.28
CA VAL A 211 -8.68 -3.33 3.89
C VAL A 211 -9.19 -4.76 4.00
N PHE A 212 -9.11 -5.55 2.93
CA PHE A 212 -9.56 -6.94 2.95
C PHE A 212 -8.70 -7.82 3.88
N ARG A 213 -7.38 -7.61 3.94
CA ARG A 213 -6.50 -8.31 4.90
C ARG A 213 -6.85 -7.96 6.35
N THR A 214 -7.13 -6.69 6.64
CA THR A 214 -7.57 -6.27 7.96
C THR A 214 -8.90 -6.94 8.33
N LEU A 215 -9.88 -6.94 7.43
CA LEU A 215 -11.16 -7.64 7.64
C LEU A 215 -10.98 -9.16 7.85
N LYS A 216 -10.01 -9.78 7.18
CA LYS A 216 -9.61 -11.18 7.40
C LYS A 216 -9.12 -11.43 8.82
N ASP A 217 -8.27 -10.55 9.35
CA ASP A 217 -7.70 -10.70 10.70
C ASP A 217 -8.80 -10.79 11.76
N PHE A 218 -9.93 -10.12 11.53
CA PHE A 218 -11.13 -10.14 12.38
C PHE A 218 -12.18 -11.19 11.95
N GLY A 219 -11.86 -12.05 10.99
CA GLY A 219 -12.76 -13.11 10.53
C GLY A 219 -13.97 -12.66 9.71
N VAL A 220 -14.01 -11.37 9.34
CA VAL A 220 -15.09 -10.83 8.51
C VAL A 220 -15.00 -11.40 7.09
N ILE A 221 -13.78 -11.54 6.56
CA ILE A 221 -13.52 -12.26 5.31
C ILE A 221 -12.76 -13.56 5.69
N PRO A 222 -13.26 -14.75 5.33
CA PRO A 222 -12.58 -16.02 5.59
C PRO A 222 -11.24 -16.18 4.88
N ASP A 223 -10.34 -17.00 5.45
CA ASP A 223 -9.00 -17.25 4.91
C ASP A 223 -8.99 -17.81 3.47
N LEU A 224 -10.03 -18.50 3.07
CA LEU A 224 -10.17 -19.14 1.75
C LEU A 224 -10.17 -18.14 0.56
N PHE A 225 -10.28 -16.83 0.82
CA PHE A 225 -10.15 -15.78 -0.19
C PHE A 225 -8.70 -15.35 -0.46
N PHE A 226 -7.77 -15.89 0.33
CA PHE A 226 -6.35 -15.53 0.32
C PHE A 226 -5.53 -16.78 0.04
N ALA A 227 -4.84 -16.83 -1.09
CA ALA A 227 -3.97 -17.94 -1.46
C ALA A 227 -2.58 -17.40 -1.83
N ASP A 228 -1.51 -18.02 -1.30
CA ASP A 228 -0.12 -17.66 -1.62
C ASP A 228 0.14 -16.14 -1.51
N ASP A 229 -0.29 -15.52 -0.41
CA ASP A 229 -0.24 -14.07 -0.18
C ASP A 229 -1.03 -13.19 -1.16
N ARG A 230 -1.78 -13.79 -2.07
CA ARG A 230 -2.64 -13.07 -3.02
C ARG A 230 -4.05 -12.92 -2.47
N VAL A 231 -4.62 -11.74 -2.68
CA VAL A 231 -6.01 -11.43 -2.33
C VAL A 231 -6.89 -11.58 -3.57
N ASN A 232 -7.92 -12.39 -3.49
CA ASN A 232 -8.92 -12.44 -4.54
C ASN A 232 -9.93 -11.28 -4.37
N ILE A 233 -9.50 -10.08 -4.80
CA ILE A 233 -10.21 -8.82 -4.59
C ILE A 233 -11.66 -8.90 -5.06
N ASN A 234 -11.89 -9.42 -6.27
CA ASN A 234 -13.25 -9.52 -6.83
C ASN A 234 -14.15 -10.42 -5.98
N GLN A 235 -13.64 -11.56 -5.49
CA GLN A 235 -14.43 -12.48 -4.67
C GLN A 235 -14.63 -11.93 -3.24
N CYS A 236 -13.62 -11.25 -2.66
CA CYS A 236 -13.79 -10.53 -1.40
C CYS A 236 -14.90 -9.48 -1.51
N PHE A 237 -14.88 -8.70 -2.58
CA PHE A 237 -15.91 -7.70 -2.86
C PHE A 237 -17.28 -8.34 -2.97
N MET A 238 -17.43 -9.40 -3.79
CA MET A 238 -18.71 -10.12 -3.96
C MET A 238 -19.24 -10.65 -2.62
N TYR A 239 -18.36 -11.22 -1.80
CA TYR A 239 -18.71 -11.72 -0.48
C TYR A 239 -19.24 -10.62 0.45
N LEU A 240 -18.54 -9.48 0.53
CA LEU A 240 -18.93 -8.36 1.40
C LEU A 240 -20.28 -7.74 1.02
N ILE A 241 -20.66 -7.79 -0.24
CA ILE A 241 -21.98 -7.29 -0.70
C ILE A 241 -23.10 -8.34 -0.60
N GLY A 242 -22.81 -9.51 -0.03
CA GLY A 242 -23.79 -10.61 0.14
C GLY A 242 -24.06 -11.39 -1.13
N ASN A 243 -23.25 -11.24 -2.16
CA ASN A 243 -23.36 -12.02 -3.40
C ASN A 243 -22.52 -13.31 -3.33
N GLU A 244 -22.80 -14.22 -4.26
CA GLU A 244 -22.04 -15.46 -4.39
C GLU A 244 -20.60 -15.20 -4.84
N ALA A 245 -19.63 -15.61 -4.01
CA ALA A 245 -18.23 -15.69 -4.38
C ALA A 245 -17.97 -17.02 -5.09
N LYS A 246 -18.40 -17.12 -6.35
CA LYS A 246 -18.46 -18.39 -7.11
C LYS A 246 -17.13 -19.12 -7.22
N ASN A 247 -16.02 -18.38 -7.42
CA ASN A 247 -14.69 -18.98 -7.56
C ASN A 247 -14.15 -19.55 -6.24
N VAL A 248 -14.77 -19.18 -5.11
CA VAL A 248 -14.41 -19.64 -3.76
C VAL A 248 -15.46 -20.61 -3.21
N GLY A 249 -16.68 -20.60 -3.78
CA GLY A 249 -17.75 -21.53 -3.42
C GLY A 249 -18.53 -21.18 -2.17
N VAL A 250 -18.54 -19.90 -1.79
CA VAL A 250 -19.23 -19.42 -0.60
C VAL A 250 -19.97 -18.11 -0.86
N LYS A 251 -20.86 -17.76 0.07
CA LYS A 251 -21.46 -16.43 0.15
C LYS A 251 -21.55 -15.99 1.62
N CYS A 252 -21.69 -14.69 1.85
CA CYS A 252 -22.08 -14.21 3.16
C CYS A 252 -23.62 -14.38 3.34
N CYS A 253 -24.08 -14.78 4.52
CA CYS A 253 -25.50 -14.92 4.81
C CYS A 253 -26.24 -13.57 4.82
N GLU A 254 -25.51 -12.48 4.95
CA GLU A 254 -26.03 -11.12 4.95
C GLU A 254 -25.12 -10.17 4.14
N ARG A 255 -25.64 -9.00 3.82
CA ARG A 255 -24.82 -7.92 3.25
C ARG A 255 -24.03 -7.24 4.35
N ILE A 256 -22.70 -7.27 4.26
CA ILE A 256 -21.79 -6.59 5.19
C ILE A 256 -21.54 -5.15 4.76
N ALA A 257 -21.15 -4.94 3.49
CA ALA A 257 -20.89 -3.62 2.96
C ALA A 257 -22.19 -2.93 2.51
N PRO A 258 -22.55 -1.77 3.07
CA PRO A 258 -23.70 -1.00 2.64
C PRO A 258 -23.55 -0.50 1.19
N TYR A 259 -24.65 -0.09 0.54
CA TYR A 259 -24.68 0.25 -0.88
C TYR A 259 -23.69 1.37 -1.28
N HIS A 260 -23.52 2.39 -0.45
CA HIS A 260 -22.56 3.46 -0.75
C HIS A 260 -21.12 2.95 -0.73
N ILE A 261 -20.74 2.11 0.24
CA ILE A 261 -19.41 1.48 0.32
C ILE A 261 -19.22 0.50 -0.86
N GLN A 262 -20.23 -0.26 -1.22
CA GLN A 262 -20.20 -1.10 -2.42
C GLN A 262 -19.83 -0.30 -3.67
N ASN A 263 -20.47 0.84 -3.89
CA ASN A 263 -20.24 1.66 -5.08
C ASN A 263 -18.79 2.21 -5.09
N MET A 264 -18.29 2.65 -3.93
CA MET A 264 -16.91 3.13 -3.77
C MET A 264 -15.89 2.01 -4.05
N MET A 265 -16.06 0.83 -3.45
CA MET A 265 -15.21 -0.33 -3.69
C MET A 265 -15.25 -0.76 -5.17
N SER A 266 -16.43 -0.80 -5.79
CA SER A 266 -16.59 -1.20 -7.18
C SER A 266 -15.77 -0.33 -8.13
N LEU A 267 -15.72 0.98 -7.90
CA LEU A 267 -14.90 1.90 -8.70
C LEU A 267 -13.41 1.57 -8.60
N ILE A 268 -12.90 1.35 -7.38
CA ILE A 268 -11.49 1.02 -7.14
C ILE A 268 -11.12 -0.34 -7.76
N VAL A 269 -11.99 -1.35 -7.60
CA VAL A 269 -11.80 -2.70 -8.16
C VAL A 269 -11.73 -2.66 -9.69
N ASN A 270 -12.66 -1.98 -10.34
CA ASN A 270 -12.76 -1.94 -11.79
C ASN A 270 -11.58 -1.20 -12.43
N LEU A 271 -11.20 -0.04 -11.89
CA LEU A 271 -10.08 0.74 -12.43
C LEU A 271 -8.72 0.09 -12.13
N GLY A 272 -8.55 -0.54 -10.98
CA GLY A 272 -7.35 -1.28 -10.63
C GLY A 272 -7.13 -2.51 -11.53
N ASN A 273 -8.18 -3.22 -11.90
CA ASN A 273 -8.11 -4.34 -12.83
C ASN A 273 -7.66 -3.89 -14.24
N THR A 274 -8.15 -2.76 -14.74
CA THR A 274 -7.82 -2.22 -16.05
C THR A 274 -6.32 -1.85 -16.15
N ASN A 275 -5.71 -1.41 -15.07
CA ASN A 275 -4.27 -1.06 -15.02
C ASN A 275 -3.33 -2.26 -14.86
N SER A 276 -3.76 -3.30 -14.13
CA SER A 276 -2.92 -4.48 -13.90
C SER A 276 -2.81 -5.40 -15.11
N HIS A 277 -3.74 -5.31 -16.07
CA HIS A 277 -3.70 -6.03 -17.34
C HIS A 277 -3.11 -5.16 -18.45
N SER A 278 -1.81 -4.85 -18.37
CA SER A 278 -1.07 -4.11 -19.41
C SER A 278 -1.01 -4.82 -20.78
N LYS A 279 -1.64 -5.97 -20.91
CA LYS A 279 -1.85 -6.74 -22.16
C LYS A 279 -3.33 -6.96 -22.44
N LEU A 280 -4.15 -5.91 -22.32
CA LEU A 280 -5.44 -5.93 -22.98
C LEU A 280 -5.19 -6.01 -24.49
N SER A 281 -5.67 -7.06 -25.14
CA SER A 281 -5.64 -7.16 -26.59
C SER A 281 -6.32 -5.92 -27.18
N GLU A 282 -5.86 -5.44 -28.34
CA GLU A 282 -6.46 -4.28 -29.02
C GLU A 282 -7.99 -4.40 -29.19
N LEU A 283 -8.53 -5.62 -29.17
CA LEU A 283 -9.97 -5.87 -29.25
C LEU A 283 -10.74 -5.52 -27.97
N GLU A 284 -10.15 -5.70 -26.79
CA GLU A 284 -10.79 -5.33 -25.49
C GLU A 284 -10.76 -3.82 -25.25
N ILE A 285 -9.85 -3.10 -25.93
CA ILE A 285 -9.76 -1.64 -25.89
C ILE A 285 -10.89 -0.99 -26.72
N GLN A 286 -11.53 -1.71 -27.63
CA GLN A 286 -12.54 -1.17 -28.57
C GLN A 286 -13.96 -1.08 -28.00
N THR A 287 -14.25 -1.62 -26.82
CA THR A 287 -15.53 -1.35 -26.19
C THR A 287 -15.60 0.09 -25.72
N ALA A 288 -16.71 0.79 -26.02
CA ALA A 288 -16.89 2.22 -25.69
C ALA A 288 -16.66 2.50 -24.18
N GLU A 289 -17.04 1.56 -23.31
CA GLU A 289 -16.82 1.63 -21.87
C GLU A 289 -15.33 1.65 -21.50
N ASN A 290 -14.50 0.82 -22.12
CA ASN A 290 -13.06 0.75 -21.86
C ASN A 290 -12.34 2.00 -22.38
N LYS A 291 -12.83 2.63 -23.44
CA LYS A 291 -12.28 3.88 -23.95
C LYS A 291 -12.58 5.05 -23.01
N ILE A 292 -13.81 5.15 -22.52
CA ILE A 292 -14.22 6.18 -21.54
C ILE A 292 -13.46 6.02 -20.23
N LEU A 293 -13.26 4.79 -19.75
CA LEU A 293 -12.45 4.50 -18.57
C LEU A 293 -10.98 4.92 -18.79
N LYS A 294 -10.41 4.63 -19.97
CA LYS A 294 -9.03 4.96 -20.30
C LYS A 294 -8.79 6.47 -20.40
N ASP A 295 -9.73 7.21 -20.95
CA ASP A 295 -9.68 8.67 -21.03
C ASP A 295 -9.87 9.31 -19.64
N GLY A 296 -10.77 8.76 -18.81
CA GLY A 296 -11.00 9.18 -17.42
C GLY A 296 -9.79 8.95 -16.50
N MET A 297 -8.96 7.92 -16.77
CA MET A 297 -7.77 7.60 -15.97
C MET A 297 -6.68 8.69 -15.99
N ASN A 298 -6.74 9.66 -16.89
CA ASN A 298 -5.85 10.82 -16.90
C ASN A 298 -6.40 11.98 -16.06
N SER A 299 -7.62 11.86 -15.53
CA SER A 299 -8.24 12.90 -14.72
C SER A 299 -7.70 12.89 -13.29
N ARG A 300 -7.13 14.01 -12.85
CA ARG A 300 -6.74 14.21 -11.44
C ARG A 300 -7.93 14.06 -10.50
N TYR A 301 -9.10 14.58 -10.92
CA TYR A 301 -10.32 14.55 -10.11
C TYR A 301 -10.80 13.15 -9.81
N LEU A 302 -10.60 12.20 -10.73
CA LEU A 302 -10.97 10.80 -10.49
C LEU A 302 -10.11 10.18 -9.39
N VAL A 303 -8.77 10.36 -9.44
CA VAL A 303 -7.85 9.88 -8.40
C VAL A 303 -8.16 10.54 -7.05
N TYR A 304 -8.40 11.85 -7.02
CA TYR A 304 -8.77 12.55 -5.79
C TYR A 304 -10.07 12.00 -5.19
N SER A 305 -11.10 11.83 -6.02
CA SER A 305 -12.36 11.23 -5.59
C SER A 305 -12.18 9.83 -5.04
N MET A 306 -11.40 8.98 -5.71
CA MET A 306 -11.13 7.61 -5.25
C MET A 306 -10.34 7.59 -3.93
N THR A 307 -9.42 8.51 -3.75
CA THR A 307 -8.67 8.64 -2.49
C THR A 307 -9.60 8.96 -1.32
N LEU A 308 -10.51 9.93 -1.48
CA LEU A 308 -11.48 10.26 -0.45
C LEU A 308 -12.48 9.12 -0.20
N GLN A 309 -12.90 8.41 -1.25
CA GLN A 309 -13.74 7.22 -1.13
C GLN A 309 -13.00 6.08 -0.40
N LEU A 310 -11.71 5.91 -0.62
CA LEU A 310 -10.90 4.92 0.11
C LEU A 310 -10.85 5.27 1.60
N CYS A 311 -10.67 6.54 1.97
CA CYS A 311 -10.72 6.96 3.36
C CYS A 311 -12.07 6.58 4.00
N GLU A 312 -13.19 6.81 3.31
CA GLU A 312 -14.53 6.41 3.78
C GLU A 312 -14.67 4.89 3.92
N ILE A 313 -14.12 4.11 2.99
CA ILE A 313 -14.09 2.64 3.09
C ILE A 313 -13.34 2.19 4.34
N VAL A 314 -12.19 2.81 4.65
CA VAL A 314 -11.40 2.48 5.86
C VAL A 314 -12.14 2.88 7.14
N PHE A 315 -12.80 4.03 7.12
CA PHE A 315 -13.64 4.49 8.22
C PHE A 315 -14.77 3.49 8.52
N TRP A 316 -15.49 3.09 7.48
CA TRP A 316 -16.51 2.05 7.58
C TRP A 316 -15.95 0.73 8.11
N MET A 317 -14.82 0.27 7.58
CA MET A 317 -14.15 -0.98 7.99
C MET A 317 -13.85 -0.96 9.50
N ASN A 318 -13.20 0.10 9.98
CA ASN A 318 -12.81 0.21 11.39
C ASN A 318 -14.05 0.22 12.30
N ARG A 319 -15.09 0.96 11.91
CA ARG A 319 -16.36 0.96 12.64
C ARG A 319 -17.01 -0.42 12.66
N TYR A 320 -17.05 -1.09 11.51
CA TYR A 320 -17.62 -2.43 11.41
C TYR A 320 -16.89 -3.43 12.34
N ILE A 321 -15.57 -3.36 12.40
CA ILE A 321 -14.74 -4.20 13.28
C ILE A 321 -15.04 -3.92 14.76
N ILE A 322 -15.18 -2.64 15.14
CA ILE A 322 -15.53 -2.25 16.52
C ILE A 322 -16.91 -2.80 16.89
N ASP A 323 -17.88 -2.71 16.00
CA ASP A 323 -19.25 -3.18 16.23
C ASP A 323 -19.35 -4.72 16.19
N ASN A 324 -18.40 -5.41 15.53
CA ASN A 324 -18.36 -6.87 15.33
C ASN A 324 -17.00 -7.47 15.73
N PRO A 325 -16.59 -7.39 17.00
CA PRO A 325 -15.23 -7.77 17.43
C PRO A 325 -14.99 -9.30 17.51
N ASN A 326 -16.06 -10.11 17.52
CA ASN A 326 -15.95 -11.55 17.71
C ASN A 326 -15.65 -12.24 16.36
N LYS A 327 -14.43 -12.75 16.23
CA LYS A 327 -13.94 -13.44 15.04
C LYS A 327 -14.76 -14.69 14.69
N GLU A 328 -15.15 -15.49 15.68
CA GLU A 328 -15.92 -16.72 15.46
C GLU A 328 -17.32 -16.42 14.94
N ASP A 329 -17.97 -15.38 15.46
CA ASP A 329 -19.31 -14.99 15.01
C ASP A 329 -19.27 -14.41 13.59
N ASN A 330 -18.21 -13.69 13.26
CA ASN A 330 -18.00 -13.22 11.90
C ASN A 330 -17.82 -14.39 10.91
N LEU A 331 -17.03 -15.40 11.26
CA LEU A 331 -16.81 -16.58 10.42
C LEU A 331 -18.08 -17.41 10.21
N LYS A 332 -19.02 -17.45 11.17
CA LYS A 332 -20.32 -18.14 11.03
C LYS A 332 -21.21 -17.54 9.94
N LYS A 333 -20.96 -16.28 9.54
CA LYS A 333 -21.69 -15.64 8.44
C LYS A 333 -21.33 -16.21 7.07
N CYS A 334 -20.24 -16.96 6.96
CA CYS A 334 -19.80 -17.61 5.74
C CYS A 334 -20.54 -18.93 5.53
N ILE A 335 -21.33 -19.03 4.48
CA ILE A 335 -22.07 -20.24 4.15
C ILE A 335 -21.63 -20.80 2.79
N PRO A 336 -21.44 -22.12 2.70
CA PRO A 336 -21.15 -22.80 1.43
C PRO A 336 -22.31 -22.64 0.44
N LEU A 337 -21.98 -22.58 -0.85
CA LEU A 337 -22.99 -22.65 -1.89
C LEU A 337 -23.48 -24.09 -2.02
N GLU A 338 -24.79 -24.34 -1.88
CA GLU A 338 -25.41 -25.67 -1.85
C GLU A 338 -25.04 -26.58 -3.04
N ASN A 339 -24.76 -25.97 -4.19
CA ASN A 339 -24.41 -26.70 -5.40
C ASN A 339 -22.92 -26.60 -5.78
N TYR A 340 -22.09 -25.99 -4.92
CA TYR A 340 -20.66 -25.77 -5.24
C TYR A 340 -19.91 -27.09 -5.43
N GLU A 341 -20.09 -28.04 -4.51
CA GLU A 341 -19.52 -29.39 -4.62
C GLU A 341 -20.15 -30.18 -5.79
N LYS A 342 -21.44 -29.97 -6.08
CA LYS A 342 -22.09 -30.56 -7.25
C LYS A 342 -21.64 -29.90 -8.55
N ALA A 343 -21.38 -28.58 -8.58
CA ALA A 343 -20.83 -27.87 -9.72
C ALA A 343 -19.36 -28.26 -9.95
N LYS A 344 -18.55 -28.35 -8.88
CA LYS A 344 -17.18 -28.85 -8.93
C LYS A 344 -17.12 -30.34 -9.31
N LYS A 345 -18.08 -31.16 -8.85
CA LYS A 345 -18.25 -32.57 -9.28
C LYS A 345 -18.85 -32.69 -10.66
N LYS A 346 -19.60 -31.68 -11.16
CA LYS A 346 -20.06 -31.63 -12.56
C LYS A 346 -18.95 -31.19 -13.52
N GLU A 347 -17.95 -30.48 -13.01
CA GLU A 347 -16.68 -30.20 -13.70
C GLU A 347 -15.75 -31.44 -13.74
N VAL A 348 -15.95 -32.41 -12.87
CA VAL A 348 -15.42 -33.77 -13.01
C VAL A 348 -16.46 -34.54 -13.81
N LEU A 349 -16.18 -34.74 -15.08
CA LEU A 349 -16.98 -35.51 -16.03
C LEU A 349 -17.66 -36.72 -15.37
N ASP A 350 -19.02 -36.73 -15.37
CA ASP A 350 -19.77 -37.95 -15.10
C ASP A 350 -19.24 -39.04 -16.05
N ASP A 351 -18.43 -39.96 -15.56
CA ASP A 351 -17.93 -41.22 -16.10
C ASP A 351 -17.76 -41.42 -17.61
N CYS A 352 -17.99 -40.41 -18.44
CA CYS A 352 -17.70 -40.39 -19.86
C CYS A 352 -16.36 -39.69 -20.09
N GLU A 353 -15.28 -40.46 -20.19
CA GLU A 353 -13.99 -39.99 -20.68
C GLU A 353 -14.16 -39.25 -22.02
N VAL A 354 -14.13 -37.90 -21.97
CA VAL A 354 -14.07 -37.13 -23.21
C VAL A 354 -12.65 -37.23 -23.75
N VAL A 355 -12.45 -38.24 -24.60
CA VAL A 355 -11.21 -38.50 -25.32
C VAL A 355 -11.40 -38.17 -26.77
N GLY A 356 -10.50 -37.42 -27.37
CA GLY A 356 -10.57 -37.12 -28.78
C GLY A 356 -9.28 -36.53 -29.33
N LEU A 357 -9.21 -36.39 -30.63
CA LEU A 357 -8.11 -35.73 -31.33
C LEU A 357 -8.26 -34.21 -31.17
N LEU A 358 -7.13 -33.56 -30.89
CA LEU A 358 -7.04 -32.12 -30.82
C LEU A 358 -6.87 -31.57 -32.25
N GLU A 359 -7.84 -30.79 -32.70
CA GLU A 359 -7.88 -30.25 -34.07
C GLU A 359 -7.83 -28.70 -34.01
N GLU A 360 -7.44 -28.08 -35.13
CA GLU A 360 -7.47 -26.63 -35.29
C GLU A 360 -8.34 -26.27 -36.50
N HIS A 361 -9.31 -25.39 -36.28
CA HIS A 361 -10.13 -24.82 -37.34
C HIS A 361 -10.22 -23.31 -37.15
N GLU A 362 -9.92 -22.54 -38.19
CA GLU A 362 -9.90 -21.06 -38.17
C GLU A 362 -9.09 -20.45 -37.03
N GLY A 363 -7.98 -21.07 -36.64
CA GLY A 363 -7.10 -20.60 -35.57
C GLY A 363 -7.61 -20.92 -34.16
N ILE A 364 -8.70 -21.73 -34.06
CA ILE A 364 -9.23 -22.20 -32.77
C ILE A 364 -8.90 -23.68 -32.62
N CYS A 365 -8.18 -24.02 -31.57
CA CYS A 365 -7.99 -25.41 -31.19
C CYS A 365 -9.23 -25.93 -30.48
N HIS A 366 -9.70 -27.13 -30.90
CA HIS A 366 -10.91 -27.69 -30.38
C HIS A 366 -10.86 -29.21 -30.25
N LEU A 367 -11.75 -29.75 -29.42
CA LEU A 367 -11.99 -31.18 -29.33
C LEU A 367 -13.47 -31.45 -29.65
N GLY A 368 -13.70 -32.07 -30.81
CA GLY A 368 -15.04 -32.25 -31.32
C GLY A 368 -15.81 -30.94 -31.47
N THR A 369 -17.12 -30.97 -31.31
CA THR A 369 -18.01 -29.81 -31.50
C THR A 369 -18.33 -29.05 -30.19
N LYS A 370 -17.81 -29.51 -29.05
CA LYS A 370 -18.22 -28.99 -27.74
C LYS A 370 -17.15 -28.19 -27.01
N PHE A 371 -15.88 -28.50 -27.25
CA PHE A 371 -14.79 -27.95 -26.44
C PHE A 371 -13.84 -27.10 -27.28
N SER A 372 -13.63 -25.86 -26.88
CA SER A 372 -12.47 -25.08 -27.34
C SER A 372 -11.31 -25.26 -26.35
N VAL A 373 -10.11 -25.36 -26.86
CA VAL A 373 -8.90 -25.66 -26.09
C VAL A 373 -7.87 -24.55 -26.25
N LEU A 374 -7.39 -23.97 -25.13
CA LEU A 374 -6.31 -23.01 -25.17
C LEU A 374 -4.96 -23.75 -25.11
N LEU A 375 -4.28 -23.78 -26.24
CA LEU A 375 -2.94 -24.37 -26.34
C LEU A 375 -1.86 -23.30 -26.27
N LYS A 376 -0.84 -23.58 -25.49
CA LYS A 376 0.44 -22.88 -25.50
C LYS A 376 1.45 -23.56 -26.45
N HIS A 377 1.33 -24.87 -26.60
CA HIS A 377 2.24 -25.72 -27.36
C HIS A 377 1.52 -26.32 -28.56
N LYS A 378 1.79 -25.80 -29.77
CA LYS A 378 1.17 -26.29 -31.03
C LYS A 378 1.54 -27.71 -31.41
N GLU A 379 2.60 -28.26 -30.82
CA GLU A 379 3.04 -29.65 -31.00
C GLU A 379 2.04 -30.70 -30.52
N TRP A 380 1.00 -30.26 -29.80
CA TRP A 380 -0.07 -31.16 -29.33
C TRP A 380 -1.23 -31.29 -30.33
N LEU A 381 -1.25 -30.50 -31.41
CA LEU A 381 -2.23 -30.67 -32.46
C LEU A 381 -2.11 -32.06 -33.13
N GLY A 382 -3.23 -32.69 -33.35
CA GLY A 382 -3.31 -34.05 -33.89
C GLY A 382 -3.04 -35.16 -32.87
N LYS A 383 -2.77 -34.80 -31.61
CA LYS A 383 -2.62 -35.79 -30.52
C LYS A 383 -3.95 -36.05 -29.85
N LYS A 384 -4.08 -37.24 -29.27
CA LYS A 384 -5.26 -37.63 -28.49
C LYS A 384 -5.14 -37.12 -27.06
N ILE A 385 -6.14 -36.41 -26.61
CA ILE A 385 -6.16 -35.90 -25.26
C ILE A 385 -7.38 -36.42 -24.49
N ARG A 386 -7.24 -36.47 -23.15
CA ARG A 386 -8.34 -36.74 -22.22
C ARG A 386 -8.60 -35.46 -21.43
N ILE A 387 -9.83 -34.93 -21.48
CA ILE A 387 -10.20 -33.77 -20.69
C ILE A 387 -10.40 -34.19 -19.24
N ILE A 388 -9.71 -33.50 -18.33
CA ILE A 388 -9.81 -33.70 -16.87
C ILE A 388 -10.82 -32.72 -16.30
N ASN A 389 -10.84 -31.48 -16.83
CA ASN A 389 -11.72 -30.43 -16.36
C ASN A 389 -12.06 -29.43 -17.47
N TYR A 390 -13.20 -28.75 -17.39
CA TYR A 390 -13.60 -27.71 -18.33
C TYR A 390 -14.53 -26.69 -17.65
N VAL A 391 -14.68 -25.52 -18.26
CA VAL A 391 -15.57 -24.44 -17.80
C VAL A 391 -16.47 -23.98 -18.92
N ASP A 392 -17.60 -23.34 -18.58
CA ASP A 392 -18.48 -22.74 -19.55
C ASP A 392 -17.74 -21.68 -20.37
N ASN A 393 -17.87 -21.75 -21.69
CA ASN A 393 -17.19 -20.87 -22.61
C ASN A 393 -17.93 -19.52 -22.75
N THR A 394 -17.37 -18.48 -22.13
CA THR A 394 -17.88 -17.11 -22.20
C THR A 394 -17.22 -16.26 -23.30
N SER A 395 -16.25 -16.82 -24.03
CA SER A 395 -15.51 -16.10 -25.05
C SER A 395 -16.33 -15.84 -26.30
N VAL A 396 -16.34 -14.61 -26.78
CA VAL A 396 -17.04 -14.22 -28.01
C VAL A 396 -16.42 -14.89 -29.24
N LYS A 397 -15.09 -15.11 -29.27
CA LYS A 397 -14.35 -15.72 -30.41
C LYS A 397 -14.61 -17.21 -30.57
N THR A 398 -14.86 -17.89 -29.47
CA THR A 398 -15.04 -19.34 -29.42
C THR A 398 -16.46 -19.74 -29.06
N LYS A 399 -17.43 -18.83 -29.21
CA LYS A 399 -18.83 -19.00 -28.80
C LYS A 399 -19.54 -20.21 -29.41
N GLN A 400 -19.04 -20.74 -30.54
CA GLN A 400 -19.54 -21.97 -31.16
C GLN A 400 -19.26 -23.23 -30.32
N TYR A 401 -18.30 -23.15 -29.37
CA TYR A 401 -17.99 -24.25 -28.46
C TYR A 401 -18.54 -23.89 -27.07
N PRO A 402 -19.47 -24.65 -26.53
CA PRO A 402 -20.11 -24.34 -25.24
C PRO A 402 -19.16 -24.45 -24.05
N TYR A 403 -18.08 -25.18 -24.18
CA TYR A 403 -17.12 -25.41 -23.11
C TYR A 403 -15.69 -24.98 -23.50
N PHE A 404 -14.92 -24.61 -22.47
CA PHE A 404 -13.53 -24.18 -22.62
C PHE A 404 -12.61 -25.03 -21.74
N VAL A 405 -11.49 -25.49 -22.32
CA VAL A 405 -10.47 -26.31 -21.65
C VAL A 405 -9.13 -25.60 -21.68
N ARG A 406 -8.47 -25.51 -20.52
CA ARG A 406 -7.12 -24.98 -20.42
C ARG A 406 -6.10 -26.11 -20.55
N GLU A 407 -4.87 -25.77 -20.85
CA GLU A 407 -3.77 -26.73 -21.01
C GLU A 407 -3.55 -27.63 -19.78
N GLN A 408 -3.76 -27.08 -18.58
CA GLN A 408 -3.69 -27.80 -17.30
C GLN A 408 -4.88 -28.70 -17.00
N ASP A 409 -5.94 -28.61 -17.78
CA ASP A 409 -7.23 -29.29 -17.58
C ASP A 409 -7.42 -30.50 -18.52
N PHE A 410 -6.34 -30.92 -19.21
CA PHE A 410 -6.30 -32.16 -20.00
C PHE A 410 -4.95 -32.88 -19.89
N GLU A 411 -4.94 -34.15 -20.20
CA GLU A 411 -3.73 -34.97 -20.32
C GLU A 411 -3.60 -35.58 -21.69
N LEU A 412 -2.35 -35.80 -22.15
CA LEU A 412 -2.07 -36.51 -23.38
C LEU A 412 -2.23 -38.01 -23.17
N ILE A 413 -2.90 -38.68 -24.08
CA ILE A 413 -2.98 -40.13 -24.09
C ILE A 413 -1.85 -40.65 -25.00
N GLU A 414 -0.85 -41.28 -24.43
CA GLU A 414 0.15 -42.02 -25.18
C GLU A 414 -0.52 -43.27 -25.76
N GLU A 415 -0.57 -43.37 -27.09
CA GLU A 415 -0.94 -44.65 -27.73
C GLU A 415 0.20 -45.65 -27.44
N PRO A 416 -0.12 -46.88 -26.96
CA PRO A 416 0.90 -47.90 -26.81
C PRO A 416 1.58 -48.11 -28.16
N GLU A 417 2.89 -47.99 -28.22
CA GLU A 417 3.66 -48.35 -29.42
C GLU A 417 3.23 -49.73 -29.86
N ASN A 418 2.52 -49.81 -30.97
CA ASN A 418 2.22 -51.10 -31.61
C ASN A 418 3.55 -51.71 -32.04
N GLY A 419 4.03 -52.62 -31.20
CA GLY A 419 5.21 -53.42 -31.49
C GLY A 419 5.02 -54.09 -32.88
N SER A 420 5.79 -53.60 -33.82
CA SER A 420 5.98 -54.24 -35.11
C SER A 420 6.33 -55.71 -34.92
N LYS A 421 5.45 -56.56 -35.37
CA LYS A 421 5.80 -57.90 -35.73
C LYS A 421 6.28 -57.97 -37.16
#